data_d082cbe9deac63cdaa9ccea94d157800
#
_entry.id   d082cbe9deac63cdaa9ccea94d157800
#
_cell.length_a   1.000
_cell.length_b   1.000
_cell.length_c   1.000
_cell.angle_alpha   90.00
_cell.angle_beta   90.00
_cell.angle_gamma   90.00
#
_symmetry.space_group_name_H-M   'P 1'
#
loop_
_entity.id
_entity.type
_entity.pdbx_description
1 polymer ?
#
loop_
_entity_poly.entity_id
_entity_poly.type
_entity_poly.pdbx_seq_one_letter_code
_entity_poly.pdbx_strand_id
1 'polypeptide(L)'
;MRAVGIILAGGNNNKMRELTQRRAVAAMPIAGSYRAIDFALSNMSNSHIQKVAVLTQYNARSLNEHLNSSKWWDFGRKQGGLYVFTPTITADNGYWYRGTADAIYQNLDFLKRCHEPYVIITSGDAVYKMDYNKVLEYHIAKKADITVVCRDLDQGEDATRFGILKMNENMRIENFEEKPMVANSNTISTGIYIIRRRQLIDLIEHSAEEDRYDFVTDILIRYKNLKKIYGYKIKDYWSNISTVDAYYKTNMDFLKPEVRNYFFKQLPSIYSKVTDLPPAKYNPGAVVKNSLVASGSIINGTVENSVLFKKVFVGNNCVIKNSIILNDVYLGDNTYIENCIVESRDTIRANTRHVGEDGVKVVIEKNERYAL
;
A
#
# COMPACT_ATOMS: atom_id res chain seq x y z
N MET A 1 15.35 18.39 -6.35
CA MET A 1 14.31 19.03 -7.19
C MET A 1 13.04 19.19 -6.37
N ARG A 2 12.08 20.06 -6.78
CA ARG A 2 10.88 20.31 -5.96
C ARG A 2 9.65 19.64 -6.57
N ALA A 3 9.02 18.76 -5.82
CA ALA A 3 7.76 18.12 -6.19
C ALA A 3 6.80 18.12 -5.00
N VAL A 4 5.51 18.02 -5.27
CA VAL A 4 4.45 17.73 -4.31
C VAL A 4 3.99 16.28 -4.51
N GLY A 5 3.73 15.56 -3.41
CA GLY A 5 3.24 14.19 -3.44
C GLY A 5 1.72 14.10 -3.33
N ILE A 6 1.13 13.18 -4.07
CA ILE A 6 -0.26 12.74 -3.89
C ILE A 6 -0.25 11.23 -3.70
N ILE A 7 -0.84 10.75 -2.60
CA ILE A 7 -1.01 9.33 -2.34
C ILE A 7 -2.50 8.99 -2.42
N LEU A 8 -2.86 8.17 -3.40
CA LEU A 8 -4.24 7.68 -3.58
C LEU A 8 -4.47 6.49 -2.63
N ALA A 9 -5.32 6.68 -1.65
CA ALA A 9 -5.61 5.71 -0.58
C ALA A 9 -7.11 5.49 -0.35
N GLY A 10 -7.94 5.91 -1.29
CA GLY A 10 -9.41 5.93 -1.18
C GLY A 10 -10.13 4.73 -1.79
N GLY A 11 -9.42 3.80 -2.41
CA GLY A 11 -10.03 2.69 -3.14
C GLY A 11 -10.77 1.70 -2.24
N ASN A 12 -11.94 1.21 -2.70
CA ASN A 12 -12.61 0.04 -2.15
C ASN A 12 -12.16 -1.20 -2.94
N ASN A 13 -11.77 -2.27 -2.25
CA ASN A 13 -11.25 -3.46 -2.91
C ASN A 13 -11.92 -4.75 -2.40
N ASN A 14 -12.90 -5.21 -3.16
CA ASN A 14 -13.61 -6.46 -2.85
C ASN A 14 -12.74 -7.73 -2.93
N LYS A 15 -11.59 -7.67 -3.64
CA LYS A 15 -10.64 -8.79 -3.74
C LYS A 15 -9.86 -9.03 -2.44
N MET A 16 -9.89 -8.08 -1.50
CA MET A 16 -9.34 -8.23 -0.15
C MET A 16 -10.34 -8.88 0.82
N ARG A 17 -11.56 -9.17 0.38
CA ARG A 17 -12.62 -9.82 1.14
C ARG A 17 -12.80 -9.15 2.52
N GLU A 18 -12.86 -9.92 3.57
CA GLU A 18 -13.14 -9.50 4.94
C GLU A 18 -12.05 -8.58 5.52
N LEU A 19 -10.81 -8.67 5.05
CA LEU A 19 -9.66 -7.91 5.57
C LEU A 19 -9.82 -6.39 5.43
N THR A 20 -10.64 -5.93 4.49
CA THR A 20 -10.87 -4.50 4.25
C THR A 20 -12.27 -4.01 4.61
N GLN A 21 -13.10 -4.84 5.22
CA GLN A 21 -14.43 -4.42 5.68
C GLN A 21 -14.41 -3.27 6.69
N ARG A 22 -13.34 -3.16 7.49
CA ARG A 22 -13.20 -2.15 8.56
C ARG A 22 -11.97 -1.26 8.43
N ARG A 23 -11.17 -1.42 7.37
CA ARG A 23 -9.96 -0.61 7.13
C ARG A 23 -9.67 -0.44 5.65
N ALA A 24 -9.06 0.68 5.29
CA ALA A 24 -8.55 0.91 3.93
C ALA A 24 -7.38 -0.05 3.61
N VAL A 25 -7.20 -0.43 2.34
CA VAL A 25 -6.06 -1.26 1.91
C VAL A 25 -4.73 -0.62 2.31
N ALA A 26 -4.61 0.69 2.17
CA ALA A 26 -3.42 1.45 2.57
C ALA A 26 -3.07 1.35 4.07
N ALA A 27 -4.06 0.99 4.92
CA ALA A 27 -3.87 0.77 6.35
C ALA A 27 -3.57 -0.69 6.72
N MET A 28 -3.47 -1.60 5.74
CA MET A 28 -3.16 -3.01 6.00
C MET A 28 -1.79 -3.19 6.64
N PRO A 29 -1.69 -4.00 7.71
CA PRO A 29 -0.43 -4.27 8.38
C PRO A 29 0.55 -5.04 7.49
N ILE A 30 1.83 -4.68 7.52
CA ILE A 30 2.92 -5.29 6.74
C ILE A 30 4.11 -5.60 7.65
N ALA A 31 4.74 -6.76 7.43
CA ALA A 31 6.01 -7.15 8.06
C ALA A 31 6.04 -6.98 9.59
N GLY A 32 4.94 -7.28 10.27
CA GLY A 32 4.82 -7.25 11.74
C GLY A 32 4.60 -5.87 12.36
N SER A 33 5.12 -4.78 11.79
CA SER A 33 5.09 -3.48 12.46
C SER A 33 4.71 -2.29 11.58
N TYR A 34 4.71 -2.42 10.27
CA TYR A 34 4.42 -1.39 9.28
C TYR A 34 2.97 -1.43 8.81
N ARG A 35 2.58 -0.43 8.04
CA ARG A 35 1.38 -0.43 7.21
C ARG A 35 1.76 -0.14 5.75
N ALA A 36 0.93 -0.54 4.80
CA ALA A 36 1.23 -0.38 3.38
C ALA A 36 1.59 1.07 2.99
N ILE A 37 0.87 2.05 3.53
CA ILE A 37 1.12 3.48 3.24
C ILE A 37 2.48 3.97 3.74
N ASP A 38 3.08 3.32 4.74
CA ASP A 38 4.38 3.72 5.31
C ASP A 38 5.49 3.70 4.26
N PHE A 39 5.40 2.79 3.30
CA PHE A 39 6.38 2.67 2.21
C PHE A 39 6.31 3.89 1.27
N ALA A 40 5.12 4.27 0.83
CA ALA A 40 4.92 5.45 -0.01
C ALA A 40 5.34 6.74 0.73
N LEU A 41 4.95 6.92 1.99
CA LEU A 41 5.33 8.07 2.81
C LEU A 41 6.83 8.14 3.04
N SER A 42 7.48 7.00 3.33
CA SER A 42 8.93 6.94 3.52
C SER A 42 9.68 7.28 2.24
N ASN A 43 9.23 6.79 1.08
CA ASN A 43 9.82 7.13 -0.21
C ASN A 43 9.67 8.64 -0.52
N MET A 44 8.51 9.25 -0.19
CA MET A 44 8.32 10.70 -0.31
C MET A 44 9.29 11.47 0.58
N SER A 45 9.39 11.11 1.86
CA SER A 45 10.29 11.74 2.82
C SER A 45 11.76 11.60 2.41
N ASN A 46 12.18 10.39 2.06
CA ASN A 46 13.55 10.08 1.63
C ASN A 46 13.94 10.79 0.32
N SER A 47 12.96 11.10 -0.53
CA SER A 47 13.14 11.89 -1.75
C SER A 47 13.00 13.41 -1.52
N HIS A 48 12.95 13.85 -0.25
CA HIS A 48 12.82 15.25 0.14
C HIS A 48 11.57 15.95 -0.40
N ILE A 49 10.49 15.20 -0.61
CA ILE A 49 9.18 15.74 -0.97
C ILE A 49 8.48 16.17 0.32
N GLN A 50 8.42 17.47 0.57
CA GLN A 50 8.00 18.02 1.87
C GLN A 50 6.49 18.21 2.03
N LYS A 51 5.75 18.29 0.91
CA LYS A 51 4.28 18.42 0.91
C LYS A 51 3.68 17.17 0.31
N VAL A 52 2.86 16.48 1.08
CA VAL A 52 2.20 15.25 0.64
C VAL A 52 0.72 15.31 1.00
N ALA A 53 -0.14 15.06 0.01
CA ALA A 53 -1.57 14.87 0.20
C ALA A 53 -1.90 13.37 0.15
N VAL A 54 -2.65 12.88 1.12
CA VAL A 54 -3.24 11.53 1.11
C VAL A 54 -4.73 11.69 0.85
N LEU A 55 -5.20 11.15 -0.27
CA LEU A 55 -6.61 11.17 -0.65
C LEU A 55 -7.25 9.85 -0.23
N THR A 56 -8.14 9.89 0.75
CA THR A 56 -8.75 8.71 1.36
C THR A 56 -10.28 8.82 1.40
N GLN A 57 -10.97 7.69 1.37
CA GLN A 57 -12.43 7.65 1.32
C GLN A 57 -13.00 6.49 2.13
N TYR A 58 -12.90 5.26 1.60
CA TYR A 58 -13.48 4.08 2.24
C TYR A 58 -12.68 3.63 3.46
N ASN A 59 -13.40 3.35 4.55
CA ASN A 59 -12.83 2.81 5.79
C ASN A 59 -11.60 3.57 6.32
N ALA A 60 -11.61 4.92 6.13
CA ALA A 60 -10.47 5.79 6.37
C ALA A 60 -10.09 5.93 7.85
N ARG A 61 -10.95 5.57 8.80
CA ARG A 61 -10.75 5.83 10.23
C ARG A 61 -9.42 5.30 10.73
N SER A 62 -9.13 4.01 10.51
CA SER A 62 -7.88 3.37 10.93
C SER A 62 -6.65 3.98 10.24
N LEU A 63 -6.79 4.44 8.99
CA LEU A 63 -5.74 5.13 8.27
C LEU A 63 -5.49 6.52 8.88
N ASN A 64 -6.53 7.30 9.13
CA ASN A 64 -6.43 8.64 9.74
C ASN A 64 -5.82 8.57 11.15
N GLU A 65 -6.18 7.58 11.96
CA GLU A 65 -5.56 7.33 13.27
C GLU A 65 -4.06 7.02 13.16
N HIS A 66 -3.63 6.34 12.10
CA HIS A 66 -2.21 6.08 11.83
C HIS A 66 -1.48 7.36 11.44
N LEU A 67 -2.09 8.19 10.60
CA LEU A 67 -1.51 9.40 10.03
C LEU A 67 -1.63 10.64 10.94
N ASN A 68 -2.29 10.55 12.09
CA ASN A 68 -2.57 11.69 12.99
C ASN A 68 -1.32 12.44 13.47
N SER A 69 -0.15 11.80 13.41
CA SER A 69 1.13 12.43 13.72
C SER A 69 2.11 12.23 12.57
N SER A 70 2.32 13.28 11.81
CA SER A 70 3.19 13.29 10.62
C SER A 70 4.70 13.25 10.94
N LYS A 71 5.08 13.40 12.23
CA LYS A 71 6.48 13.45 12.68
C LYS A 71 7.27 12.17 12.34
N TRP A 72 6.61 11.03 12.28
CA TRP A 72 7.24 9.73 12.02
C TRP A 72 7.88 9.63 10.63
N TRP A 73 7.37 10.41 9.66
CA TRP A 73 7.88 10.49 8.29
C TRP A 73 8.52 11.86 8.00
N ASP A 74 8.89 12.64 9.03
CA ASP A 74 9.52 13.96 8.93
C ASP A 74 8.69 15.01 8.17
N PHE A 75 7.36 14.93 8.23
CA PHE A 75 6.46 15.94 7.66
C PHE A 75 6.00 17.02 8.67
N GLY A 76 6.53 17.01 9.88
CA GLY A 76 6.17 17.96 10.94
C GLY A 76 6.91 19.33 10.88
N ARG A 77 7.38 19.77 9.71
CA ARG A 77 8.17 21.00 9.53
C ARG A 77 7.30 22.24 9.34
N LYS A 78 7.86 23.44 9.56
CA LYS A 78 7.16 24.74 9.35
C LYS A 78 6.69 24.92 7.91
N GLN A 79 7.46 24.44 6.92
CA GLN A 79 7.10 24.49 5.51
C GLN A 79 6.94 23.08 4.99
N GLY A 80 5.76 22.78 4.47
CA GLY A 80 5.41 21.44 4.03
C GLY A 80 4.29 20.84 4.89
N GLY A 81 4.22 19.52 4.95
CA GLY A 81 3.28 18.78 5.79
C GLY A 81 2.63 17.62 5.11
N LEU A 82 2.02 16.78 5.93
CA LEU A 82 1.14 15.69 5.51
C LEU A 82 -0.30 16.16 5.64
N TYR A 83 -1.01 16.19 4.53
CA TYR A 83 -2.41 16.58 4.44
C TYR A 83 -3.26 15.36 4.15
N VAL A 84 -4.27 15.10 4.95
CA VAL A 84 -5.20 13.98 4.73
C VAL A 84 -6.54 14.55 4.32
N PHE A 85 -6.96 14.24 3.10
CA PHE A 85 -8.21 14.71 2.53
C PHE A 85 -9.21 13.56 2.40
N THR A 86 -10.42 13.83 2.86
CA THR A 86 -11.60 12.98 2.66
C THR A 86 -12.62 13.75 1.80
N PRO A 87 -13.57 13.08 1.15
CA PRO A 87 -14.67 13.76 0.49
C PRO A 87 -15.34 14.75 1.43
N THR A 88 -15.57 15.97 0.96
CA THR A 88 -16.17 17.03 1.76
C THR A 88 -17.42 17.53 1.05
N ILE A 89 -18.53 17.58 1.78
CA ILE A 89 -19.77 18.19 1.28
C ILE A 89 -19.59 19.70 1.26
N THR A 90 -19.77 20.29 0.09
CA THR A 90 -19.77 21.75 -0.13
C THR A 90 -21.09 22.18 -0.76
N ALA A 91 -21.31 23.49 -0.97
CA ALA A 91 -22.47 23.97 -1.69
C ALA A 91 -22.57 23.41 -3.14
N ASP A 92 -21.42 23.17 -3.76
CA ASP A 92 -21.31 22.76 -5.17
C ASP A 92 -21.09 21.25 -5.34
N ASN A 93 -20.76 20.52 -4.26
CA ASN A 93 -20.45 19.10 -4.31
C ASN A 93 -20.94 18.34 -3.06
N GLY A 94 -21.86 17.42 -3.27
CA GLY A 94 -22.39 16.51 -2.25
C GLY A 94 -21.95 15.05 -2.43
N TYR A 95 -20.98 14.77 -3.30
CA TYR A 95 -20.62 13.41 -3.70
C TYR A 95 -19.32 12.92 -3.06
N TRP A 96 -19.23 11.60 -2.97
CA TRP A 96 -17.99 10.88 -2.74
C TRP A 96 -17.06 11.07 -3.95
N TYR A 97 -15.76 10.74 -3.80
CA TYR A 97 -14.89 10.67 -4.97
C TYR A 97 -15.37 9.57 -5.93
N ARG A 98 -15.77 9.96 -7.13
CA ARG A 98 -16.30 9.08 -8.16
C ARG A 98 -15.21 8.28 -8.88
N GLY A 99 -13.95 8.72 -8.74
CA GLY A 99 -12.77 8.09 -9.31
C GLY A 99 -11.49 8.77 -8.86
N THR A 100 -10.37 8.30 -9.37
CA THR A 100 -9.04 8.79 -8.99
C THR A 100 -8.75 10.20 -9.48
N ALA A 101 -9.25 10.59 -10.66
CA ALA A 101 -9.17 11.96 -11.15
C ALA A 101 -10.09 12.90 -10.37
N ASP A 102 -11.30 12.46 -10.03
CA ASP A 102 -12.25 13.23 -9.23
C ASP A 102 -11.72 13.49 -7.82
N ALA A 103 -11.03 12.52 -7.21
CA ALA A 103 -10.38 12.71 -5.92
C ALA A 103 -9.33 13.84 -5.97
N ILE A 104 -8.58 13.96 -7.07
CA ILE A 104 -7.64 15.07 -7.26
C ILE A 104 -8.39 16.36 -7.53
N TYR A 105 -9.46 16.32 -8.35
CA TYR A 105 -10.29 17.48 -8.70
C TYR A 105 -10.90 18.15 -7.47
N GLN A 106 -11.56 17.38 -6.60
CA GLN A 106 -12.18 17.92 -5.38
C GLN A 106 -11.16 18.55 -4.40
N ASN A 107 -9.87 18.23 -4.56
CA ASN A 107 -8.77 18.79 -3.76
C ASN A 107 -7.81 19.66 -4.57
N LEU A 108 -8.26 20.18 -5.71
CA LEU A 108 -7.43 20.92 -6.66
C LEU A 108 -6.85 22.21 -6.06
N ASP A 109 -7.55 22.85 -5.12
CA ASP A 109 -7.07 24.01 -4.38
C ASP A 109 -5.76 23.77 -3.65
N PHE A 110 -5.52 22.56 -3.16
CA PHE A 110 -4.22 22.18 -2.59
C PHE A 110 -3.12 22.33 -3.62
N LEU A 111 -3.32 21.80 -4.84
CA LEU A 111 -2.34 21.91 -5.92
C LEU A 111 -2.17 23.34 -6.43
N LYS A 112 -3.26 24.12 -6.51
CA LYS A 112 -3.21 25.54 -6.94
C LYS A 112 -2.39 26.41 -5.97
N ARG A 113 -2.43 26.12 -4.67
CA ARG A 113 -1.63 26.80 -3.63
C ARG A 113 -0.18 26.31 -3.54
N CYS A 114 0.17 25.22 -4.19
CA CYS A 114 1.54 24.72 -4.23
C CYS A 114 2.40 25.52 -5.23
N HIS A 115 3.69 25.61 -4.94
CA HIS A 115 4.69 26.28 -5.81
C HIS A 115 5.64 25.30 -6.47
N GLU A 116 5.60 24.04 -6.08
CA GLU A 116 6.42 22.96 -6.62
C GLU A 116 6.03 22.70 -8.08
N PRO A 117 6.99 22.61 -9.03
CA PRO A 117 6.68 22.49 -10.45
C PRO A 117 6.15 21.12 -10.88
N TYR A 118 6.41 20.08 -10.09
CA TYR A 118 6.04 18.70 -10.40
C TYR A 118 5.15 18.09 -9.34
N VAL A 119 4.34 17.12 -9.76
CA VAL A 119 3.51 16.28 -8.90
C VAL A 119 3.92 14.83 -9.09
N ILE A 120 4.07 14.12 -7.97
CA ILE A 120 4.25 12.67 -7.94
C ILE A 120 2.97 12.08 -7.37
N ILE A 121 2.30 11.27 -8.18
CA ILE A 121 1.09 10.54 -7.78
C ILE A 121 1.49 9.10 -7.56
N THR A 122 1.08 8.51 -6.44
CA THR A 122 1.31 7.09 -6.14
C THR A 122 0.11 6.48 -5.43
N SER A 123 -0.01 5.14 -5.49
CA SER A 123 -0.98 4.40 -4.70
C SER A 123 -0.44 4.09 -3.30
N GLY A 124 -1.33 4.05 -2.30
CA GLY A 124 -0.99 3.70 -0.92
C GLY A 124 -1.05 2.19 -0.61
N ASP A 125 -1.29 1.33 -1.61
CA ASP A 125 -1.49 -0.11 -1.46
C ASP A 125 -0.34 -0.96 -2.04
N ALA A 126 0.85 -0.37 -2.16
CA ALA A 126 2.02 -1.07 -2.64
C ALA A 126 3.20 -1.00 -1.66
N VAL A 127 3.98 -2.08 -1.63
CA VAL A 127 5.19 -2.24 -0.82
C VAL A 127 6.40 -2.17 -1.74
N TYR A 128 7.19 -1.11 -1.60
CA TYR A 128 8.37 -0.84 -2.45
C TYR A 128 9.28 0.20 -1.82
N LYS A 129 10.50 0.29 -2.32
CA LYS A 129 11.46 1.34 -1.97
C LYS A 129 11.92 2.04 -3.24
N MET A 130 11.85 3.36 -3.28
CA MET A 130 12.18 4.15 -4.47
C MET A 130 12.69 5.53 -4.12
N ASP A 131 13.70 5.99 -4.87
CA ASP A 131 14.09 7.39 -4.92
C ASP A 131 13.38 8.10 -6.09
N TYR A 132 12.39 8.90 -5.76
CA TYR A 132 11.63 9.66 -6.75
C TYR A 132 12.45 10.73 -7.47
N ASN A 133 13.59 11.17 -6.92
CA ASN A 133 14.45 12.13 -7.61
C ASN A 133 15.00 11.53 -8.90
N LYS A 134 15.37 10.24 -8.90
CA LYS A 134 15.85 9.55 -10.11
C LYS A 134 14.79 9.50 -11.20
N VAL A 135 13.53 9.25 -10.82
CA VAL A 135 12.41 9.24 -11.77
C VAL A 135 12.13 10.63 -12.30
N LEU A 136 12.23 11.66 -11.44
CA LEU A 136 12.05 13.06 -11.82
C LEU A 136 13.18 13.56 -12.76
N GLU A 137 14.43 13.17 -12.51
CA GLU A 137 15.56 13.44 -13.40
C GLU A 137 15.34 12.84 -14.79
N TYR A 138 14.89 11.58 -14.83
CA TYR A 138 14.50 10.92 -16.09
C TYR A 138 13.36 11.65 -16.80
N HIS A 139 12.30 12.05 -16.07
CA HIS A 139 11.18 12.81 -16.61
C HIS A 139 11.63 14.09 -17.30
N ILE A 140 12.54 14.82 -16.66
CA ILE A 140 13.10 16.08 -17.20
C ILE A 140 14.00 15.81 -18.42
N ALA A 141 14.88 14.81 -18.35
CA ALA A 141 15.80 14.44 -19.42
C ALA A 141 15.03 14.01 -20.69
N LYS A 142 13.95 13.27 -20.53
CA LYS A 142 13.07 12.86 -21.65
C LYS A 142 12.15 13.98 -22.15
N LYS A 143 12.12 15.14 -21.47
CA LYS A 143 11.15 16.22 -21.71
C LYS A 143 9.72 15.65 -21.78
N ALA A 144 9.42 14.73 -20.88
CA ALA A 144 8.15 14.04 -20.81
C ALA A 144 7.03 14.98 -20.36
N ASP A 145 5.83 14.74 -20.83
CA ASP A 145 4.61 15.32 -20.28
C ASP A 145 4.18 14.53 -19.06
N ILE A 146 4.19 13.19 -19.17
CA ILE A 146 3.89 12.26 -18.09
C ILE A 146 4.94 11.14 -18.08
N THR A 147 5.42 10.76 -16.92
CA THR A 147 6.23 9.55 -16.73
C THR A 147 5.47 8.54 -15.90
N VAL A 148 5.36 7.31 -16.38
CA VAL A 148 4.73 6.19 -15.70
C VAL A 148 5.83 5.25 -15.22
N VAL A 149 5.88 4.98 -13.92
CA VAL A 149 6.78 3.95 -13.41
C VAL A 149 6.20 2.58 -13.70
N CYS A 150 7.03 1.71 -14.26
CA CYS A 150 6.62 0.38 -14.71
C CYS A 150 7.64 -0.69 -14.33
N ARG A 151 7.22 -1.94 -14.35
CA ARG A 151 8.07 -3.12 -14.21
C ARG A 151 7.55 -4.26 -15.09
N ASP A 152 8.37 -5.28 -15.26
CA ASP A 152 7.88 -6.51 -15.85
C ASP A 152 7.17 -7.37 -14.79
N LEU A 153 6.19 -8.13 -15.25
CA LEU A 153 5.51 -9.15 -14.45
C LEU A 153 6.48 -10.26 -14.06
N ASP A 154 6.37 -10.73 -12.83
CA ASP A 154 7.01 -11.96 -12.41
C ASP A 154 6.28 -13.18 -12.98
N GLN A 155 6.98 -14.31 -13.07
CA GLN A 155 6.38 -15.56 -13.56
C GLN A 155 5.19 -15.98 -12.67
N GLY A 156 4.02 -16.20 -13.30
CA GLY A 156 2.78 -16.58 -12.60
C GLY A 156 2.01 -15.43 -11.96
N GLU A 157 2.42 -14.18 -12.18
CA GLU A 157 1.68 -13.02 -11.69
C GLU A 157 0.49 -12.70 -12.61
N ASP A 158 -0.67 -12.40 -12.03
CA ASP A 158 -1.89 -12.10 -12.78
C ASP A 158 -1.85 -10.68 -13.37
N ALA A 159 -1.68 -10.61 -14.69
CA ALA A 159 -1.65 -9.37 -15.46
C ALA A 159 -2.96 -8.58 -15.43
N THR A 160 -4.11 -9.27 -15.26
CA THR A 160 -5.44 -8.64 -15.32
C THR A 160 -5.70 -7.66 -14.17
N ARG A 161 -4.81 -7.62 -13.20
CA ARG A 161 -4.89 -6.71 -12.04
C ARG A 161 -4.34 -5.32 -12.33
N PHE A 162 -3.57 -5.15 -13.39
CA PHE A 162 -2.75 -3.97 -13.63
C PHE A 162 -3.04 -3.34 -14.99
N GLY A 163 -2.65 -2.09 -15.10
CA GLY A 163 -2.55 -1.44 -16.40
C GLY A 163 -1.33 -1.99 -17.16
N ILE A 164 -1.54 -2.45 -18.39
CA ILE A 164 -0.53 -3.06 -19.26
C ILE A 164 0.03 -2.01 -20.20
N LEU A 165 1.35 -1.97 -20.31
CA LEU A 165 2.08 -1.00 -21.11
C LEU A 165 2.82 -1.67 -22.26
N LYS A 166 2.70 -1.10 -23.46
CA LYS A 166 3.59 -1.39 -24.60
C LYS A 166 4.42 -0.14 -24.90
N MET A 167 5.71 -0.29 -24.93
CA MET A 167 6.68 0.79 -25.12
C MET A 167 7.58 0.50 -26.32
N ASN A 168 8.03 1.55 -27.02
CA ASN A 168 9.07 1.43 -28.02
C ASN A 168 10.49 1.42 -27.39
N GLU A 169 11.51 1.31 -28.24
CA GLU A 169 12.93 1.27 -27.82
C GLU A 169 13.36 2.51 -27.02
N ASN A 170 12.72 3.66 -27.25
CA ASN A 170 12.98 4.90 -26.51
C ASN A 170 12.20 5.01 -25.20
N MET A 171 11.51 3.95 -24.78
CA MET A 171 10.64 3.89 -23.59
C MET A 171 9.39 4.78 -23.69
N ARG A 172 9.01 5.23 -24.89
CA ARG A 172 7.75 5.95 -25.10
C ARG A 172 6.60 4.95 -25.10
N ILE A 173 5.54 5.25 -24.36
CA ILE A 173 4.35 4.40 -24.30
C ILE A 173 3.56 4.55 -25.60
N GLU A 174 3.40 3.46 -26.32
CA GLU A 174 2.62 3.35 -27.56
C GLU A 174 1.22 2.83 -27.30
N ASN A 175 1.07 1.91 -26.33
CA ASN A 175 -0.21 1.42 -25.90
C ASN A 175 -0.29 1.31 -24.38
N PHE A 176 -1.46 1.60 -23.84
CA PHE A 176 -1.81 1.47 -22.43
C PHE A 176 -3.22 0.89 -22.35
N GLU A 177 -3.38 -0.24 -21.68
CA GLU A 177 -4.65 -0.93 -21.49
C GLU A 177 -4.87 -1.15 -19.98
N GLU A 178 -5.99 -0.65 -19.47
CA GLU A 178 -6.30 -0.81 -18.03
C GLU A 178 -6.98 -2.15 -17.78
N LYS A 179 -6.32 -3.01 -17.00
CA LYS A 179 -6.82 -4.33 -16.56
C LYS A 179 -7.44 -5.16 -17.68
N PRO A 180 -6.73 -5.40 -18.80
CA PRO A 180 -7.27 -6.16 -19.92
C PRO A 180 -7.47 -7.63 -19.53
N MET A 181 -8.44 -8.29 -20.16
CA MET A 181 -8.65 -9.74 -19.95
C MET A 181 -7.50 -10.58 -20.51
N VAL A 182 -6.84 -10.08 -21.56
CA VAL A 182 -5.65 -10.69 -22.17
C VAL A 182 -4.56 -9.64 -22.30
N ALA A 183 -3.40 -9.90 -21.68
CA ALA A 183 -2.28 -8.97 -21.70
C ALA A 183 -1.49 -9.07 -23.00
N ASN A 184 -1.28 -7.92 -23.67
CA ASN A 184 -0.48 -7.81 -24.89
C ASN A 184 1.02 -7.54 -24.63
N SER A 185 1.42 -7.41 -23.37
CA SER A 185 2.79 -7.15 -22.92
C SER A 185 2.97 -7.64 -21.49
N ASN A 186 4.21 -7.92 -21.13
CA ASN A 186 4.59 -8.29 -19.75
C ASN A 186 4.92 -7.08 -18.86
N THR A 187 4.87 -5.87 -19.40
CA THR A 187 5.20 -4.66 -18.62
C THR A 187 3.93 -4.04 -18.06
N ILE A 188 3.93 -3.84 -16.75
CA ILE A 188 2.80 -3.26 -16.00
C ILE A 188 3.10 -1.87 -15.46
N SER A 189 2.05 -1.07 -15.31
CA SER A 189 2.09 0.17 -14.54
C SER A 189 2.08 -0.13 -13.04
N THR A 190 2.96 0.52 -12.29
CA THR A 190 3.01 0.39 -10.82
C THR A 190 2.08 1.36 -10.09
N GLY A 191 1.31 2.18 -10.83
CA GLY A 191 0.46 3.21 -10.23
C GLY A 191 1.23 4.42 -9.71
N ILE A 192 2.44 4.65 -10.20
CA ILE A 192 3.29 5.79 -9.85
C ILE A 192 3.50 6.65 -11.08
N TYR A 193 3.17 7.95 -10.97
CA TYR A 193 3.19 8.89 -12.08
C TYR A 193 3.89 10.18 -11.70
N ILE A 194 4.63 10.77 -12.66
CA ILE A 194 5.20 12.11 -12.55
C ILE A 194 4.65 12.98 -13.68
N ILE A 195 4.17 14.17 -13.30
CA ILE A 195 3.59 15.14 -14.23
C ILE A 195 3.91 16.57 -13.77
N ARG A 196 3.97 17.53 -14.69
CA ARG A 196 4.07 18.95 -14.34
C ARG A 196 2.79 19.41 -13.64
N ARG A 197 2.90 20.13 -12.52
CA ARG A 197 1.75 20.54 -11.70
C ARG A 197 0.70 21.33 -12.51
N ARG A 198 1.12 22.31 -13.30
CA ARG A 198 0.19 23.08 -14.13
C ARG A 198 -0.56 22.21 -15.13
N GLN A 199 0.18 21.33 -15.81
CA GLN A 199 -0.41 20.40 -16.76
C GLN A 199 -1.40 19.41 -16.10
N LEU A 200 -1.11 18.95 -14.89
CA LEU A 200 -2.05 18.12 -14.13
C LEU A 200 -3.34 18.90 -13.82
N ILE A 201 -3.22 20.14 -13.36
CA ILE A 201 -4.38 21.00 -13.07
C ILE A 201 -5.26 21.13 -14.31
N ASP A 202 -4.67 21.52 -15.44
CA ASP A 202 -5.39 21.71 -16.72
C ASP A 202 -6.11 20.41 -17.16
N LEU A 203 -5.42 19.25 -17.07
CA LEU A 203 -6.00 17.95 -17.46
C LEU A 203 -7.15 17.53 -16.52
N ILE A 204 -7.01 17.76 -15.24
CA ILE A 204 -8.03 17.41 -14.23
C ILE A 204 -9.27 18.30 -14.38
N GLU A 205 -9.10 19.61 -14.57
CA GLU A 205 -10.21 20.54 -14.81
C GLU A 205 -10.98 20.18 -16.07
N HIS A 206 -10.26 19.94 -17.17
CA HIS A 206 -10.90 19.54 -18.43
C HIS A 206 -11.61 18.17 -18.35
N SER A 207 -11.04 17.21 -17.60
CA SER A 207 -11.72 15.92 -17.39
C SER A 207 -13.00 16.07 -16.57
N ALA A 208 -13.00 16.96 -15.57
CA ALA A 208 -14.18 17.23 -14.76
C ALA A 208 -15.32 17.90 -15.54
N GLU A 209 -14.99 18.83 -16.47
CA GLU A 209 -15.95 19.46 -17.38
C GLU A 209 -16.66 18.46 -18.30
N GLU A 210 -15.99 17.32 -18.60
CA GLU A 210 -16.54 16.27 -19.45
C GLU A 210 -17.13 15.07 -18.64
N ASP A 211 -17.35 15.21 -17.35
CA ASP A 211 -17.84 14.15 -16.46
C ASP A 211 -16.96 12.89 -16.47
N ARG A 212 -15.63 13.05 -16.49
CA ARG A 212 -14.63 11.99 -16.50
C ARG A 212 -13.86 11.98 -15.20
N TYR A 213 -13.77 10.80 -14.58
CA TYR A 213 -13.39 10.70 -13.18
C TYR A 213 -12.19 9.79 -12.90
N ASP A 214 -11.73 8.98 -13.87
CA ASP A 214 -10.62 8.05 -13.70
C ASP A 214 -9.32 8.60 -14.29
N PHE A 215 -8.25 8.59 -13.49
CA PHE A 215 -6.96 9.14 -13.91
C PHE A 215 -6.29 8.29 -15.01
N VAL A 216 -6.39 6.97 -14.93
CA VAL A 216 -5.76 6.09 -15.91
C VAL A 216 -6.51 6.12 -17.23
N THR A 217 -7.81 5.85 -17.19
CA THR A 217 -8.64 5.75 -18.42
C THR A 217 -8.82 7.10 -19.09
N ASP A 218 -9.16 8.13 -18.30
CA ASP A 218 -9.60 9.41 -18.84
C ASP A 218 -8.45 10.39 -19.10
N ILE A 219 -7.28 10.17 -18.47
CA ILE A 219 -6.10 11.01 -18.71
C ILE A 219 -5.01 10.22 -19.44
N LEU A 220 -4.49 9.13 -18.86
CA LEU A 220 -3.32 8.46 -19.44
C LEU A 220 -3.64 7.79 -20.80
N ILE A 221 -4.70 6.98 -20.85
CA ILE A 221 -5.08 6.26 -22.08
C ILE A 221 -5.58 7.23 -23.13
N ARG A 222 -6.45 8.16 -22.75
CA ARG A 222 -7.05 9.13 -23.67
C ARG A 222 -6.00 10.02 -24.36
N TYR A 223 -5.05 10.53 -23.58
CA TYR A 223 -4.05 11.48 -24.08
C TYR A 223 -2.74 10.82 -24.54
N LYS A 224 -2.65 9.47 -24.62
CA LYS A 224 -1.42 8.75 -24.96
C LYS A 224 -0.79 9.16 -26.30
N ASN A 225 -1.61 9.51 -27.29
CA ASN A 225 -1.15 9.94 -28.60
C ASN A 225 -0.86 11.45 -28.67
N LEU A 226 -1.47 12.25 -27.82
CA LEU A 226 -1.35 13.72 -27.79
C LEU A 226 -0.22 14.19 -26.86
N LYS A 227 0.14 13.40 -25.86
CA LYS A 227 1.16 13.71 -24.85
C LYS A 227 2.38 12.82 -24.99
N LYS A 228 3.52 13.32 -24.55
CA LYS A 228 4.77 12.56 -24.48
C LYS A 228 4.79 11.75 -23.19
N ILE A 229 4.25 10.53 -23.22
CA ILE A 229 4.19 9.63 -22.08
C ILE A 229 5.33 8.62 -22.20
N TYR A 230 6.17 8.53 -21.16
CA TYR A 230 7.32 7.63 -21.10
C TYR A 230 7.23 6.69 -19.91
N GLY A 231 7.68 5.45 -20.11
CA GLY A 231 7.85 4.47 -19.05
C GLY A 231 9.22 4.63 -18.35
N TYR A 232 9.25 4.55 -17.02
CA TYR A 232 10.46 4.40 -16.23
C TYR A 232 10.47 3.02 -15.60
N LYS A 233 11.34 2.14 -16.10
CA LYS A 233 11.33 0.72 -15.71
C LYS A 233 12.17 0.49 -14.46
N ILE A 234 11.56 -0.13 -13.45
CA ILE A 234 12.24 -0.53 -12.21
C ILE A 234 12.50 -2.04 -12.20
N LYS A 235 13.56 -2.43 -11.46
CA LYS A 235 13.94 -3.83 -11.24
C LYS A 235 13.91 -4.21 -9.76
N ASP A 236 13.79 -3.21 -8.88
CA ASP A 236 13.76 -3.42 -7.44
C ASP A 236 12.43 -4.02 -6.99
N TYR A 237 12.41 -4.54 -5.76
CA TYR A 237 11.20 -5.14 -5.19
C TYR A 237 10.02 -4.16 -5.21
N TRP A 238 8.93 -4.62 -5.78
CA TRP A 238 7.64 -3.95 -5.76
C TRP A 238 6.52 -4.99 -5.67
N SER A 239 5.58 -4.82 -4.76
CA SER A 239 4.42 -5.69 -4.62
C SER A 239 3.17 -4.88 -4.29
N ASN A 240 2.09 -5.12 -5.04
CA ASN A 240 0.77 -4.56 -4.76
C ASN A 240 -0.05 -5.56 -3.93
N ILE A 241 -0.63 -5.08 -2.82
CA ILE A 241 -1.36 -5.91 -1.86
C ILE A 241 -2.88 -5.90 -2.07
N SER A 242 -3.35 -5.67 -3.28
CA SER A 242 -4.78 -5.50 -3.57
C SER A 242 -5.61 -6.79 -3.60
N THR A 243 -5.04 -7.95 -3.30
CA THR A 243 -5.75 -9.23 -3.15
C THR A 243 -5.26 -9.97 -1.91
N VAL A 244 -6.09 -10.90 -1.37
CA VAL A 244 -5.70 -11.71 -0.20
C VAL A 244 -4.40 -12.47 -0.46
N ASP A 245 -4.25 -13.10 -1.63
CA ASP A 245 -3.06 -13.88 -1.98
C ASP A 245 -1.82 -13.00 -2.13
N ALA A 246 -1.95 -11.83 -2.76
CA ALA A 246 -0.84 -10.88 -2.91
C ALA A 246 -0.44 -10.29 -1.54
N TYR A 247 -1.39 -9.99 -0.68
CA TYR A 247 -1.14 -9.55 0.69
C TYR A 247 -0.41 -10.64 1.49
N TYR A 248 -0.87 -11.87 1.41
CA TYR A 248 -0.23 -13.01 2.05
C TYR A 248 1.21 -13.19 1.54
N LYS A 249 1.39 -13.29 0.21
CA LYS A 249 2.71 -13.43 -0.42
C LYS A 249 3.66 -12.30 0.01
N THR A 250 3.20 -11.05 -0.02
CA THR A 250 4.01 -9.89 0.36
C THR A 250 4.50 -9.98 1.81
N ASN A 251 3.64 -10.37 2.75
CA ASN A 251 4.06 -10.55 4.15
C ASN A 251 5.04 -11.73 4.31
N MET A 252 4.80 -12.86 3.63
CA MET A 252 5.67 -14.02 3.67
C MET A 252 7.03 -13.76 3.02
N ASP A 253 7.11 -12.88 2.02
CA ASP A 253 8.39 -12.46 1.43
C ASP A 253 9.33 -11.81 2.46
N PHE A 254 8.81 -11.17 3.50
CA PHE A 254 9.66 -10.65 4.58
C PHE A 254 10.30 -11.73 5.47
N LEU A 255 9.93 -12.99 5.33
CA LEU A 255 10.65 -14.10 5.95
C LEU A 255 11.98 -14.39 5.21
N LYS A 256 12.13 -13.94 3.97
CA LYS A 256 13.36 -14.07 3.19
C LYS A 256 14.40 -13.04 3.66
N PRO A 257 15.63 -13.46 3.98
CA PRO A 257 16.68 -12.55 4.45
C PRO A 257 17.00 -11.40 3.49
N GLU A 258 17.00 -11.67 2.18
CA GLU A 258 17.27 -10.67 1.14
C GLU A 258 16.23 -9.54 1.15
N VAL A 259 14.94 -9.86 1.27
CA VAL A 259 13.85 -8.86 1.33
C VAL A 259 13.97 -8.03 2.60
N ARG A 260 14.17 -8.67 3.78
CA ARG A 260 14.37 -7.95 5.04
C ARG A 260 15.58 -7.02 4.99
N ASN A 261 16.70 -7.51 4.45
CA ASN A 261 17.92 -6.71 4.35
C ASN A 261 17.71 -5.51 3.43
N TYR A 262 17.04 -5.70 2.28
CA TYR A 262 16.71 -4.62 1.36
C TYR A 262 15.87 -3.52 2.03
N PHE A 263 14.80 -3.90 2.74
CA PHE A 263 13.91 -2.91 3.34
C PHE A 263 14.47 -2.30 4.64
N PHE A 264 15.10 -3.07 5.50
CA PHE A 264 15.36 -2.66 6.88
C PHE A 264 16.82 -2.45 7.25
N LYS A 265 17.78 -2.98 6.45
CA LYS A 265 19.20 -2.78 6.70
C LYS A 265 19.87 -1.85 5.69
N GLN A 266 19.36 -1.78 4.46
CA GLN A 266 19.87 -0.88 3.44
C GLN A 266 19.20 0.49 3.54
N LEU A 267 19.99 1.56 3.35
CA LEU A 267 19.45 2.92 3.27
C LEU A 267 18.82 3.16 1.88
N PRO A 268 17.84 4.07 1.81
CA PRO A 268 17.18 4.78 2.90
C PRO A 268 16.24 3.89 3.72
N SER A 269 15.98 4.27 4.97
CA SER A 269 15.09 3.51 5.88
C SER A 269 13.62 3.69 5.54
N ILE A 270 12.81 2.68 5.87
CA ILE A 270 11.35 2.79 5.90
C ILE A 270 10.92 3.20 7.32
N TYR A 271 10.12 4.26 7.40
CA TYR A 271 9.60 4.81 8.65
C TYR A 271 8.18 4.33 8.89
N SER A 272 7.79 4.25 10.15
CA SER A 272 6.41 3.95 10.58
C SER A 272 6.12 4.59 11.92
N LYS A 273 4.86 4.67 12.28
CA LYS A 273 4.43 5.09 13.62
C LYS A 273 4.94 4.11 14.67
N VAL A 274 5.81 4.59 15.54
CA VAL A 274 6.33 3.79 16.65
C VAL A 274 5.24 3.59 17.70
N THR A 275 5.09 2.35 18.16
CA THR A 275 4.24 1.99 19.30
C THR A 275 5.15 1.50 20.41
N ASP A 276 5.06 2.12 21.55
CA ASP A 276 5.85 1.74 22.74
C ASP A 276 5.24 0.47 23.36
N LEU A 277 5.84 -0.66 23.06
CA LEU A 277 5.43 -2.00 23.52
C LEU A 277 6.66 -2.76 24.01
N PRO A 278 6.49 -3.65 25.02
CA PRO A 278 7.59 -4.50 25.45
C PRO A 278 8.06 -5.43 24.33
N PRO A 279 9.29 -5.93 24.37
CA PRO A 279 9.75 -6.99 23.47
C PRO A 279 8.83 -8.21 23.50
N ALA A 280 8.87 -9.02 22.44
CA ALA A 280 8.17 -10.29 22.43
C ALA A 280 8.75 -11.24 23.50
N LYS A 281 7.85 -11.94 24.21
CA LYS A 281 8.20 -12.90 25.26
C LYS A 281 8.00 -14.32 24.76
N TYR A 282 9.02 -15.15 24.95
CA TYR A 282 8.98 -16.58 24.64
C TYR A 282 9.05 -17.35 25.96
N ASN A 283 7.99 -18.09 26.29
CA ASN A 283 7.93 -18.87 27.51
C ASN A 283 8.62 -20.25 27.33
N PRO A 284 8.98 -20.94 28.41
CA PRO A 284 9.57 -22.27 28.33
C PRO A 284 8.74 -23.23 27.49
N GLY A 285 9.39 -23.94 26.56
CA GLY A 285 8.71 -24.83 25.61
C GLY A 285 8.25 -24.18 24.30
N ALA A 286 8.33 -22.86 24.15
CA ALA A 286 8.05 -22.20 22.90
C ALA A 286 9.10 -22.54 21.83
N VAL A 287 8.63 -22.85 20.61
CA VAL A 287 9.48 -23.13 19.45
C VAL A 287 9.15 -22.18 18.32
N VAL A 288 10.12 -21.36 17.92
CA VAL A 288 9.92 -20.38 16.83
C VAL A 288 10.96 -20.60 15.76
N LYS A 289 10.53 -20.88 14.52
CA LYS A 289 11.40 -21.14 13.36
C LYS A 289 10.99 -20.28 12.18
N ASN A 290 11.96 -19.66 11.53
CA ASN A 290 11.78 -18.84 10.32
C ASN A 290 10.53 -17.92 10.39
N SER A 291 10.36 -17.16 11.49
CA SER A 291 9.16 -16.38 11.72
C SER A 291 9.50 -14.96 12.18
N LEU A 292 8.62 -14.01 11.89
CA LEU A 292 8.67 -12.66 12.42
C LEU A 292 7.66 -12.54 13.56
N VAL A 293 8.11 -12.09 14.72
CA VAL A 293 7.25 -11.87 15.89
C VAL A 293 7.42 -10.43 16.37
N ALA A 294 6.35 -9.65 16.28
CA ALA A 294 6.39 -8.24 16.66
C ALA A 294 6.23 -8.02 18.17
N SER A 295 6.53 -6.81 18.63
CA SER A 295 6.54 -6.38 20.02
C SER A 295 5.21 -6.63 20.75
N GLY A 296 5.29 -6.91 22.05
CA GLY A 296 4.14 -7.15 22.90
C GLY A 296 3.53 -8.55 22.77
N SER A 297 4.08 -9.41 21.92
CA SER A 297 3.58 -10.78 21.74
C SER A 297 4.10 -11.74 22.81
N ILE A 298 3.30 -12.75 23.17
CA ILE A 298 3.65 -13.80 24.13
C ILE A 298 3.44 -15.16 23.46
N ILE A 299 4.49 -15.97 23.43
CA ILE A 299 4.48 -17.25 22.72
C ILE A 299 4.69 -18.40 23.71
N ASN A 300 3.71 -19.33 23.76
CA ASN A 300 3.80 -20.58 24.54
C ASN A 300 3.80 -21.84 23.65
N GLY A 301 3.57 -21.70 22.35
CA GLY A 301 3.45 -22.80 21.40
C GLY A 301 4.54 -22.81 20.33
N THR A 302 4.25 -23.50 19.23
CA THR A 302 5.12 -23.63 18.05
C THR A 302 4.69 -22.68 16.95
N VAL A 303 5.63 -21.89 16.41
CA VAL A 303 5.42 -20.96 15.30
C VAL A 303 6.47 -21.21 14.22
N GLU A 304 6.03 -21.60 13.04
CA GLU A 304 6.90 -21.90 11.88
C GLU A 304 6.46 -21.13 10.64
N ASN A 305 7.44 -20.56 9.91
CA ASN A 305 7.21 -19.83 8.64
C ASN A 305 6.04 -18.85 8.72
N SER A 306 5.96 -18.04 9.77
CA SER A 306 4.78 -17.23 10.05
C SER A 306 5.13 -15.79 10.44
N VAL A 307 4.18 -14.88 10.24
CA VAL A 307 4.31 -13.47 10.61
C VAL A 307 3.28 -13.13 11.69
N LEU A 308 3.75 -12.88 12.90
CA LEU A 308 2.93 -12.46 14.03
C LEU A 308 3.11 -10.96 14.25
N PHE A 309 2.01 -10.25 14.22
CA PHE A 309 1.96 -8.81 14.46
C PHE A 309 1.95 -8.47 15.96
N LYS A 310 1.74 -7.19 16.31
CA LYS A 310 1.87 -6.69 17.67
C LYS A 310 0.83 -7.30 18.61
N LYS A 311 1.23 -7.62 19.86
CA LYS A 311 0.36 -8.08 20.95
C LYS A 311 -0.39 -9.38 20.63
N VAL A 312 0.22 -10.31 19.93
CA VAL A 312 -0.35 -11.64 19.70
C VAL A 312 -0.05 -12.52 20.91
N PHE A 313 -1.08 -13.18 21.42
CA PHE A 313 -0.94 -14.23 22.43
C PHE A 313 -1.12 -15.59 21.79
N VAL A 314 -0.14 -16.46 21.92
CA VAL A 314 -0.17 -17.85 21.48
C VAL A 314 -0.21 -18.77 22.70
N GLY A 315 -1.31 -19.50 22.86
CA GLY A 315 -1.57 -20.42 23.97
C GLY A 315 -0.64 -21.65 23.97
N ASN A 316 -0.79 -22.46 25.00
CA ASN A 316 0.00 -23.70 25.16
C ASN A 316 -0.36 -24.71 24.08
N ASN A 317 0.61 -25.50 23.63
CA ASN A 317 0.45 -26.52 22.61
C ASN A 317 -0.15 -26.02 21.29
N CYS A 318 -0.18 -24.71 21.06
CA CYS A 318 -0.59 -24.16 19.78
C CYS A 318 0.46 -24.47 18.69
N VAL A 319 -0.01 -24.69 17.47
CA VAL A 319 0.85 -24.86 16.29
C VAL A 319 0.39 -23.91 15.21
N ILE A 320 1.26 -22.99 14.83
CA ILE A 320 1.02 -22.00 13.77
C ILE A 320 2.04 -22.25 12.66
N LYS A 321 1.55 -22.49 11.44
CA LYS A 321 2.39 -22.72 10.25
C LYS A 321 1.95 -21.89 9.09
N ASN A 322 2.90 -21.37 8.31
CA ASN A 322 2.65 -20.66 7.05
C ASN A 322 1.49 -19.65 7.21
N SER A 323 1.45 -18.87 8.28
CA SER A 323 0.28 -18.07 8.62
C SER A 323 0.63 -16.64 9.01
N ILE A 324 -0.33 -15.75 8.87
CA ILE A 324 -0.23 -14.36 9.27
C ILE A 324 -1.24 -14.13 10.39
N ILE A 325 -0.75 -13.73 11.57
CA ILE A 325 -1.60 -13.42 12.72
C ILE A 325 -1.54 -11.91 12.95
N LEU A 326 -2.65 -11.21 12.75
CA LEU A 326 -2.69 -9.75 12.84
C LEU A 326 -2.68 -9.26 14.29
N ASN A 327 -2.77 -7.94 14.49
CA ASN A 327 -2.58 -7.30 15.80
C ASN A 327 -3.65 -7.69 16.81
N ASP A 328 -3.24 -7.79 18.09
CA ASP A 328 -4.14 -8.02 19.24
C ASP A 328 -4.95 -9.34 19.17
N VAL A 329 -4.41 -10.37 18.50
CA VAL A 329 -5.05 -11.69 18.42
C VAL A 329 -4.70 -12.53 19.64
N TYR A 330 -5.70 -13.22 20.18
CA TYR A 330 -5.56 -14.22 21.23
C TYR A 330 -5.86 -15.61 20.66
N LEU A 331 -4.90 -16.52 20.76
CA LEU A 331 -5.06 -17.93 20.40
C LEU A 331 -5.13 -18.78 21.66
N GLY A 332 -6.26 -19.43 21.88
CA GLY A 332 -6.48 -20.36 22.98
C GLY A 332 -5.62 -21.61 22.85
N ASP A 333 -5.44 -22.35 23.96
CA ASP A 333 -4.60 -23.54 24.01
C ASP A 333 -5.00 -24.62 23.00
N ASN A 334 -4.05 -25.44 22.57
CA ASN A 334 -4.23 -26.54 21.63
C ASN A 334 -4.83 -26.10 20.26
N THR A 335 -4.61 -24.87 19.82
CA THR A 335 -5.10 -24.37 18.53
C THR A 335 -4.11 -24.71 17.41
N TYR A 336 -4.62 -25.18 16.28
CA TYR A 336 -3.83 -25.45 15.07
C TYR A 336 -4.23 -24.49 13.95
N ILE A 337 -3.26 -23.76 13.40
CA ILE A 337 -3.47 -22.77 12.33
C ILE A 337 -2.44 -23.01 11.22
N GLU A 338 -2.91 -23.20 9.99
CA GLU A 338 -2.04 -23.41 8.83
C GLU A 338 -2.61 -22.74 7.57
N ASN A 339 -1.76 -22.06 6.80
CA ASN A 339 -2.13 -21.31 5.58
C ASN A 339 -3.29 -20.31 5.80
N CYS A 340 -3.25 -19.58 6.92
CA CYS A 340 -4.32 -18.67 7.31
C CYS A 340 -3.83 -17.24 7.51
N ILE A 341 -4.77 -16.30 7.37
CA ILE A 341 -4.66 -14.94 7.89
C ILE A 341 -5.70 -14.78 8.98
N VAL A 342 -5.28 -14.58 10.23
CA VAL A 342 -6.20 -14.31 11.35
C VAL A 342 -6.35 -12.81 11.51
N GLU A 343 -7.60 -12.34 11.51
CA GLU A 343 -7.92 -10.90 11.57
C GLU A 343 -7.59 -10.30 12.94
N SER A 344 -7.31 -8.99 12.94
CA SER A 344 -6.93 -8.25 14.15
C SER A 344 -8.04 -8.24 15.21
N ARG A 345 -7.63 -8.33 16.47
CA ARG A 345 -8.50 -8.31 17.64
C ARG A 345 -9.43 -9.50 17.76
N ASP A 346 -9.11 -10.59 17.07
CA ASP A 346 -9.85 -11.83 17.17
C ASP A 346 -9.42 -12.66 18.36
N THR A 347 -10.36 -13.45 18.87
CA THR A 347 -10.11 -14.46 19.91
C THR A 347 -10.45 -15.81 19.34
N ILE A 348 -9.44 -16.61 19.06
CA ILE A 348 -9.60 -17.99 18.59
C ILE A 348 -9.73 -18.90 19.81
N ARG A 349 -10.79 -19.70 19.83
CA ARG A 349 -11.09 -20.60 20.96
C ARG A 349 -10.08 -21.72 21.04
N ALA A 350 -9.85 -22.22 22.27
CA ALA A 350 -9.03 -23.39 22.50
C ALA A 350 -9.56 -24.64 21.79
N ASN A 351 -8.66 -25.58 21.47
CA ASN A 351 -8.96 -26.85 20.81
C ASN A 351 -9.59 -26.70 19.41
N THR A 352 -9.28 -25.62 18.68
CA THR A 352 -9.79 -25.40 17.31
C THR A 352 -8.73 -25.65 16.25
N ARG A 353 -9.18 -25.92 15.02
CA ARG A 353 -8.32 -26.14 13.86
C ARG A 353 -8.76 -25.29 12.68
N HIS A 354 -7.88 -24.48 12.14
CA HIS A 354 -8.09 -23.67 10.96
C HIS A 354 -7.01 -23.98 9.93
N VAL A 355 -7.40 -24.45 8.75
CA VAL A 355 -6.48 -24.79 7.65
C VAL A 355 -7.02 -24.22 6.35
N GLY A 356 -6.14 -23.59 5.57
CA GLY A 356 -6.40 -23.21 4.19
C GLY A 356 -6.04 -24.36 3.26
N GLU A 357 -6.99 -25.21 2.90
CA GLU A 357 -6.74 -26.41 2.08
C GLU A 357 -6.53 -26.07 0.60
N ASP A 358 -7.36 -25.14 0.06
CA ASP A 358 -7.33 -24.73 -1.34
C ASP A 358 -6.78 -23.30 -1.53
N GLY A 359 -5.89 -22.87 -0.66
CA GLY A 359 -5.30 -21.52 -0.65
C GLY A 359 -5.36 -20.83 0.71
N VAL A 360 -5.15 -19.53 0.72
CA VAL A 360 -5.11 -18.76 1.97
C VAL A 360 -6.52 -18.55 2.53
N LYS A 361 -6.74 -19.01 3.76
CA LYS A 361 -8.00 -18.84 4.49
C LYS A 361 -7.94 -17.59 5.37
N VAL A 362 -8.91 -16.70 5.23
CA VAL A 362 -9.12 -15.60 6.17
C VAL A 362 -9.98 -16.11 7.34
N VAL A 363 -9.46 -15.97 8.55
CA VAL A 363 -10.14 -16.41 9.78
C VAL A 363 -10.62 -15.18 10.54
N ILE A 364 -11.93 -15.13 10.80
CA ILE A 364 -12.58 -14.09 11.59
C ILE A 364 -13.52 -14.79 12.56
N GLU A 365 -13.25 -14.69 13.84
CA GLU A 365 -14.15 -15.12 14.91
C GLU A 365 -14.74 -13.91 15.63
N LYS A 366 -15.96 -14.02 16.14
CA LYS A 366 -16.59 -12.95 16.92
C LYS A 366 -15.77 -12.71 18.19
N ASN A 367 -15.40 -11.46 18.38
CA ASN A 367 -14.60 -11.05 19.52
C ASN A 367 -15.49 -10.93 20.79
N GLU A 368 -15.55 -11.98 21.59
CA GLU A 368 -16.24 -11.99 22.89
C GLU A 368 -15.44 -11.29 24.02
N ARG A 369 -14.20 -10.88 23.75
CA ARG A 369 -13.28 -10.27 24.74
C ARG A 369 -13.73 -8.92 25.28
N TYR A 370 -14.62 -8.23 24.56
CA TYR A 370 -15.19 -6.93 24.95
C TYR A 370 -16.65 -7.01 25.43
N ALA A 371 -17.17 -8.23 25.62
CA ALA A 371 -18.50 -8.45 26.18
C ALA A 371 -18.48 -8.69 27.71
N LEU A 372 -17.34 -8.44 28.38
CA LEU A 372 -17.19 -8.48 29.83
C LEU A 372 -16.94 -7.08 30.39
#